data_b2f1ae8fb415bd4ea9734fc692c0338e
#
_entry.id   b2f1ae8fb415bd4ea9734fc692c0338e
#
_cell.length_a   1.000
_cell.length_b   1.000
_cell.length_c   1.000
_cell.angle_alpha   90.00
_cell.angle_beta   90.00
_cell.angle_gamma   90.00
#
_symmetry.space_group_name_H-M   'P 1'
#
loop_
_entity.id
_entity.type
_entity.pdbx_description
1 polymer ?
#
loop_
_entity_poly.entity_id
_entity_poly.type
_entity_poly.pdbx_seq_one_letter_code
_entity_poly.pdbx_strand_id
1 'polypeptide(L)'
;MKTQWTWLAALLASTSIASTSAIADTDVYLTNNTNQVMTIQASHTGTDLLQLGDEWQQHVEQIGPWETKKLISFNRWTGVKSGKTYEFDTVVSNAVGESVTLNQAMKGHWYNSTLQHGLSAADVNVTLHDDRNIHRSTTDAFGVNAELALKADSTARYDDIYYTITPPKVDEQPEPDANTLKVMTYNIWALPAIASHIGDRYNLLPQYLKGYDVLALQEVFANGRDEFLRELAKEYPYQTKMLDKDGINIYDGGVVIVSRYPIVNEAQYVFPDCTGTDCFADKGVNYAEVIKNGQAYHVFGTHTASFDTDTARDYRQRQFKQMRELA
;
A
#
# COMPACT_ATOMS: atom_id res chain seq x y z
N MET A 1 27.67 50.02 -48.85
CA MET A 1 28.28 48.83 -48.25
C MET A 1 28.24 48.98 -46.73
N LYS A 2 27.33 48.28 -46.07
CA LYS A 2 27.22 48.26 -44.61
C LYS A 2 27.25 46.81 -44.21
N THR A 3 28.34 46.42 -43.54
CA THR A 3 28.58 45.08 -43.00
C THR A 3 27.82 44.97 -41.67
N GLN A 4 26.88 44.04 -41.59
CA GLN A 4 26.20 43.66 -40.33
C GLN A 4 26.98 42.54 -39.66
N TRP A 5 27.35 42.76 -38.41
CA TRP A 5 27.93 41.77 -37.53
C TRP A 5 26.80 41.08 -36.78
N THR A 6 26.59 39.78 -37.04
CA THR A 6 25.71 38.92 -36.26
C THR A 6 26.44 38.32 -35.07
N TRP A 7 25.98 38.65 -33.86
CA TRP A 7 26.46 38.04 -32.62
C TRP A 7 25.77 36.67 -32.46
N LEU A 8 26.55 35.56 -32.51
CA LEU A 8 26.11 34.27 -32.03
C LEU A 8 26.21 34.26 -30.49
N ALA A 9 25.07 34.26 -29.81
CA ALA A 9 24.97 33.96 -28.39
C ALA A 9 25.02 32.47 -28.21
N ALA A 10 26.09 31.90 -27.69
CA ALA A 10 26.17 30.50 -27.26
C ALA A 10 25.41 30.35 -25.97
N LEU A 11 24.24 29.69 -26.02
CA LEU A 11 23.53 29.21 -24.83
C LEU A 11 24.32 28.03 -24.26
N LEU A 12 25.04 28.24 -23.18
CA LEU A 12 25.55 27.18 -22.32
C LEU A 12 24.34 26.63 -21.53
N ALA A 13 23.76 25.53 -22.03
CA ALA A 13 22.83 24.71 -21.25
C ALA A 13 23.64 24.02 -20.14
N SER A 14 23.56 24.55 -18.93
CA SER A 14 24.01 23.83 -17.73
C SER A 14 23.04 22.65 -17.51
N THR A 15 23.40 21.49 -18.03
CA THR A 15 22.79 20.22 -17.58
C THR A 15 23.28 20.02 -16.15
N SER A 16 22.38 20.29 -15.19
CA SER A 16 22.54 19.78 -13.84
C SER A 16 22.50 18.26 -13.94
N ILE A 17 23.65 17.62 -13.84
CA ILE A 17 23.75 16.19 -13.61
C ILE A 17 23.16 15.98 -12.23
N ALA A 18 21.89 15.60 -12.17
CA ALA A 18 21.32 15.06 -10.96
C ALA A 18 22.17 13.86 -10.58
N SER A 19 22.84 13.94 -9.45
CA SER A 19 23.69 12.88 -8.92
C SER A 19 22.83 11.64 -8.74
N THR A 20 23.11 10.59 -9.50
CA THR A 20 22.52 9.25 -9.37
C THR A 20 23.10 8.54 -8.15
N SER A 21 22.97 9.11 -6.95
CA SER A 21 23.37 8.44 -5.70
C SER A 21 22.32 7.44 -5.18
N ALA A 22 21.20 7.33 -5.85
CA ALA A 22 20.02 6.55 -5.40
C ALA A 22 20.15 5.00 -5.51
N ILE A 23 21.32 4.45 -5.85
CA ILE A 23 21.44 3.00 -6.13
C ILE A 23 21.91 2.19 -4.89
N ALA A 24 22.34 2.85 -3.85
CA ALA A 24 22.93 2.21 -2.67
C ALA A 24 22.25 2.56 -1.34
N ASP A 25 21.13 3.25 -1.38
CA ASP A 25 20.42 3.67 -0.20
C ASP A 25 19.40 2.62 0.26
N THR A 26 19.18 2.56 1.56
CA THR A 26 18.03 1.93 2.20
C THR A 26 17.11 3.04 2.67
N ASP A 27 15.87 2.99 2.25
CA ASP A 27 14.80 3.86 2.69
C ASP A 27 13.99 3.19 3.81
N VAL A 28 13.64 3.95 4.83
CA VAL A 28 12.79 3.49 5.94
C VAL A 28 11.47 4.21 5.87
N TYR A 29 10.39 3.45 5.73
CA TYR A 29 9.02 3.94 5.61
C TYR A 29 8.22 3.62 6.85
N LEU A 30 7.27 4.50 7.18
CA LEU A 30 6.22 4.24 8.16
C LEU A 30 4.86 4.47 7.54
N THR A 31 3.96 3.51 7.73
CA THR A 31 2.52 3.65 7.52
C THR A 31 1.84 3.85 8.87
N ASN A 32 1.25 5.02 9.05
CA ASN A 32 0.45 5.35 10.22
C ASN A 32 -1.02 5.05 9.93
N ASN A 33 -1.52 3.89 10.34
CA ASN A 33 -2.93 3.52 10.23
C ASN A 33 -3.76 3.94 11.43
N THR A 34 -3.34 4.98 12.15
CA THR A 34 -4.09 5.54 13.28
C THR A 34 -4.74 6.88 12.89
N ASN A 35 -5.63 7.38 13.73
CA ASN A 35 -6.22 8.71 13.60
C ASN A 35 -5.38 9.82 14.28
N GLN A 36 -4.15 9.51 14.70
CA GLN A 36 -3.28 10.42 15.44
C GLN A 36 -2.18 10.99 14.55
N VAL A 37 -1.77 12.22 14.80
CA VAL A 37 -0.53 12.77 14.26
C VAL A 37 0.63 12.29 15.12
N MET A 38 1.71 11.83 14.48
CA MET A 38 2.90 11.34 15.16
C MET A 38 4.11 12.21 14.83
N THR A 39 4.93 12.50 15.83
CA THR A 39 6.21 13.19 15.69
C THR A 39 7.31 12.16 15.45
N ILE A 40 8.25 12.49 14.57
CA ILE A 40 9.35 11.64 14.15
C ILE A 40 10.66 12.29 14.58
N GLN A 41 11.49 11.54 15.30
CA GLN A 41 12.81 11.98 15.71
C GLN A 41 13.82 10.86 15.48
N ALA A 42 14.71 11.03 14.51
CA ALA A 42 15.76 10.07 14.21
C ALA A 42 17.08 10.43 14.89
N SER A 43 17.82 9.40 15.28
CA SER A 43 19.20 9.50 15.76
C SER A 43 20.08 8.44 15.10
N HIS A 44 21.36 8.72 15.01
CA HIS A 44 22.37 7.84 14.44
C HIS A 44 23.54 7.67 15.41
N THR A 45 23.87 6.43 15.69
CA THR A 45 24.92 6.02 16.62
C THR A 45 25.74 4.84 16.05
N GLY A 46 26.63 4.27 16.84
CA GLY A 46 27.44 3.13 16.45
C GLY A 46 28.93 3.33 16.69
N THR A 47 29.77 2.44 16.17
CA THR A 47 31.25 2.52 16.29
C THR A 47 31.88 3.44 15.26
N ASP A 48 31.12 3.88 14.27
CA ASP A 48 31.44 4.92 13.31
C ASP A 48 30.14 5.63 12.89
N LEU A 49 30.23 6.84 12.36
CA LEU A 49 29.07 7.63 11.99
C LEU A 49 29.08 7.95 10.48
N LEU A 50 27.92 7.88 9.88
CA LEU A 50 27.65 8.40 8.55
C LEU A 50 27.40 9.91 8.62
N GLN A 51 27.74 10.62 7.57
CA GLN A 51 27.59 12.07 7.50
C GLN A 51 26.12 12.45 7.25
N LEU A 52 25.57 13.27 8.14
CA LEU A 52 24.21 13.79 8.00
C LEU A 52 24.08 14.67 6.74
N GLY A 53 23.04 14.46 5.96
CA GLY A 53 22.74 15.16 4.72
C GLY A 53 23.31 14.47 3.47
N ASP A 54 24.50 13.88 3.55
CA ASP A 54 25.17 13.25 2.42
C ASP A 54 25.04 11.72 2.43
N GLU A 55 25.20 11.10 3.60
CA GLU A 55 25.23 9.63 3.74
C GLU A 55 24.00 9.09 4.49
N TRP A 56 23.35 9.92 5.29
CA TRP A 56 22.05 9.64 5.87
C TRP A 56 21.25 10.92 6.10
N GLN A 57 19.92 10.82 6.14
CA GLN A 57 19.06 11.97 6.43
C GLN A 57 17.70 11.56 6.97
N GLN A 58 17.10 12.42 7.78
CA GLN A 58 15.69 12.39 8.14
C GLN A 58 14.89 13.24 7.14
N HIS A 59 13.78 12.71 6.61
CA HIS A 59 12.98 13.36 5.56
C HIS A 59 11.77 14.11 6.10
N VAL A 60 11.23 13.69 7.24
CA VAL A 60 10.00 14.26 7.83
C VAL A 60 10.13 14.35 9.35
N GLU A 61 9.47 15.36 9.93
CA GLU A 61 9.37 15.54 11.38
C GLU A 61 8.01 15.07 11.94
N GLN A 62 7.02 14.86 11.06
CA GLN A 62 5.68 14.41 11.42
C GLN A 62 5.08 13.55 10.32
N ILE A 63 4.22 12.63 10.74
CA ILE A 63 3.34 11.86 9.88
C ILE A 63 1.89 12.01 10.37
N GLY A 64 0.99 12.36 9.44
CA GLY A 64 -0.43 12.51 9.73
C GLY A 64 -1.17 11.18 9.81
N PRO A 65 -2.45 11.23 10.20
CA PRO A 65 -3.33 10.06 10.16
C PRO A 65 -3.42 9.47 8.75
N TRP A 66 -3.38 8.14 8.66
CA TRP A 66 -3.58 7.38 7.41
C TRP A 66 -2.57 7.71 6.30
N GLU A 67 -1.39 8.18 6.68
CA GLU A 67 -0.31 8.48 5.75
C GLU A 67 0.77 7.39 5.76
N THR A 68 1.45 7.25 4.61
CA THR A 68 2.73 6.54 4.50
C THR A 68 3.80 7.54 4.08
N LYS A 69 4.89 7.61 4.83
CA LYS A 69 6.01 8.50 4.53
C LYS A 69 7.35 7.81 4.67
N LYS A 70 8.30 8.24 3.85
CA LYS A 70 9.71 7.95 4.06
C LYS A 70 10.20 8.78 5.25
N LEU A 71 10.72 8.11 6.27
CA LEU A 71 11.18 8.73 7.50
C LEU A 71 12.65 9.12 7.42
N ILE A 72 13.48 8.14 7.13
CA ILE A 72 14.94 8.29 6.97
C ILE A 72 15.43 7.53 5.75
N SER A 73 16.60 7.90 5.26
CA SER A 73 17.40 7.10 4.34
C SER A 73 18.85 7.09 4.78
N PHE A 74 19.56 6.02 4.48
CA PHE A 74 20.98 5.91 4.73
C PHE A 74 21.67 5.08 3.66
N ASN A 75 22.92 5.48 3.34
CA ASN A 75 23.71 4.81 2.33
C ASN A 75 24.29 3.49 2.86
N ARG A 76 24.27 2.46 2.04
CA ARG A 76 24.75 1.11 2.36
C ARG A 76 26.19 0.86 1.88
N TRP A 77 26.79 1.84 1.21
CA TRP A 77 28.09 1.72 0.57
C TRP A 77 28.99 2.92 0.85
N THR A 78 28.58 4.13 0.48
CA THR A 78 29.35 5.35 0.66
C THR A 78 29.47 5.68 2.16
N GLY A 79 30.65 5.98 2.64
CA GLY A 79 30.91 6.24 4.06
C GLY A 79 31.03 4.99 4.94
N VAL A 80 30.54 3.84 4.45
CA VAL A 80 30.53 2.59 5.22
C VAL A 80 31.92 1.95 5.26
N LYS A 81 32.49 1.77 6.46
CA LYS A 81 33.83 1.21 6.71
C LYS A 81 33.73 -0.24 7.20
N SER A 82 34.66 -1.08 6.71
CA SER A 82 34.71 -2.48 7.15
C SER A 82 34.94 -2.64 8.64
N GLY A 83 34.16 -3.54 9.25
CA GLY A 83 34.22 -3.84 10.68
C GLY A 83 33.52 -2.84 11.59
N LYS A 84 32.92 -1.78 11.02
CA LYS A 84 32.18 -0.77 11.78
C LYS A 84 30.69 -1.07 11.82
N THR A 85 30.03 -0.58 12.87
CA THR A 85 28.58 -0.66 13.05
C THR A 85 27.96 0.71 13.01
N TYR A 86 26.76 0.80 12.45
CA TYR A 86 25.96 1.99 12.24
C TYR A 86 24.55 1.68 12.73
N GLU A 87 24.08 2.43 13.70
CA GLU A 87 22.78 2.21 14.31
C GLU A 87 21.90 3.43 14.08
N PHE A 88 20.65 3.20 13.69
CA PHE A 88 19.65 4.23 13.49
C PHE A 88 18.43 3.90 14.33
N ASP A 89 18.05 4.84 15.17
CA ASP A 89 16.84 4.77 15.97
C ASP A 89 15.93 5.91 15.60
N THR A 90 14.70 5.57 15.17
CA THR A 90 13.67 6.55 14.86
C THR A 90 12.55 6.43 15.88
N VAL A 91 12.47 7.39 16.78
CA VAL A 91 11.39 7.51 17.76
C VAL A 91 10.17 8.09 17.08
N VAL A 92 9.07 7.38 17.17
CA VAL A 92 7.74 7.77 16.70
C VAL A 92 6.87 7.97 17.91
N SER A 93 6.38 9.18 18.15
CA SER A 93 5.60 9.52 19.36
C SER A 93 4.33 10.29 19.03
N ASN A 94 3.27 10.08 19.82
CA ASN A 94 2.04 10.86 19.73
C ASN A 94 2.04 12.05 20.69
N ALA A 95 0.96 12.86 20.67
CA ALA A 95 0.83 14.07 21.47
C ALA A 95 0.75 13.82 22.98
N VAL A 96 0.44 12.58 23.42
CA VAL A 96 0.40 12.22 24.85
C VAL A 96 1.69 11.57 25.36
N GLY A 97 2.71 11.45 24.47
CA GLY A 97 4.04 10.95 24.84
C GLY A 97 4.19 9.44 24.75
N GLU A 98 3.21 8.71 24.26
CA GLU A 98 3.38 7.31 23.91
C GLU A 98 4.29 7.18 22.69
N SER A 99 5.19 6.20 22.69
CA SER A 99 6.19 6.08 21.63
C SER A 99 6.59 4.66 21.32
N VAL A 100 7.01 4.45 20.08
CA VAL A 100 7.76 3.27 19.64
C VAL A 100 9.06 3.72 18.99
N THR A 101 10.06 2.86 19.00
CA THR A 101 11.33 3.11 18.32
C THR A 101 11.52 2.11 17.20
N LEU A 102 11.79 2.61 16.01
CA LEU A 102 12.14 1.83 14.84
C LEU A 102 13.65 1.70 14.80
N ASN A 103 14.17 0.47 14.91
CA ASN A 103 15.59 0.21 15.08
C ASN A 103 16.19 -0.39 13.82
N GLN A 104 17.33 0.12 13.35
CA GLN A 104 18.13 -0.48 12.30
C GLN A 104 19.59 -0.57 12.77
N ALA A 105 20.23 -1.72 12.50
CA ALA A 105 21.65 -1.95 12.79
C ALA A 105 22.36 -2.43 11.52
N MET A 106 23.27 -1.63 11.01
CA MET A 106 24.07 -1.94 9.82
C MET A 106 25.51 -2.25 10.22
N LYS A 107 26.10 -3.30 9.61
CA LYS A 107 27.51 -3.62 9.77
C LYS A 107 28.20 -3.58 8.41
N GLY A 108 29.27 -2.79 8.34
CA GLY A 108 30.13 -2.69 7.14
C GLY A 108 31.07 -3.90 7.01
N HIS A 109 31.22 -4.37 5.78
CA HIS A 109 32.20 -5.36 5.36
C HIS A 109 33.06 -4.80 4.23
N TRP A 110 34.14 -5.49 3.89
CA TRP A 110 35.05 -4.99 2.84
C TRP A 110 34.43 -4.95 1.43
N TYR A 111 33.32 -5.66 1.19
CA TYR A 111 32.67 -5.77 -0.12
C TYR A 111 31.14 -5.48 -0.10
N ASN A 112 30.55 -5.31 1.08
CA ASN A 112 29.12 -4.99 1.25
C ASN A 112 28.83 -4.50 2.66
N SER A 113 27.53 -4.33 2.96
CA SER A 113 27.01 -4.17 4.33
C SER A 113 25.88 -5.14 4.60
N THR A 114 25.75 -5.60 5.83
CA THR A 114 24.57 -6.34 6.33
C THR A 114 23.70 -5.41 7.14
N LEU A 115 22.39 -5.65 7.11
CA LEU A 115 21.41 -4.84 7.81
C LEU A 115 20.48 -5.73 8.61
N GLN A 116 20.24 -5.33 9.84
CA GLN A 116 19.19 -5.86 10.68
C GLN A 116 18.18 -4.76 11.00
N HIS A 117 16.94 -5.12 11.21
CA HIS A 117 15.85 -4.22 11.48
C HIS A 117 14.94 -4.77 12.57
N GLY A 118 14.40 -3.90 13.39
CA GLY A 118 13.56 -4.25 14.52
C GLY A 118 12.70 -3.07 14.95
N LEU A 119 11.94 -3.29 15.99
CA LEU A 119 11.17 -2.26 16.65
C LEU A 119 11.11 -2.55 18.16
N SER A 120 10.92 -1.51 18.94
CA SER A 120 10.77 -1.58 20.39
C SER A 120 9.75 -0.55 20.88
N ALA A 121 9.14 -0.85 22.03
CA ALA A 121 8.26 0.06 22.76
C ALA A 121 8.49 -0.15 24.26
N ALA A 122 7.81 0.60 25.11
CA ALA A 122 7.94 0.46 26.56
C ALA A 122 7.65 -0.97 27.05
N ASP A 123 6.75 -1.65 26.39
CA ASP A 123 6.29 -3.03 26.67
C ASP A 123 6.79 -4.05 25.63
N VAL A 124 7.57 -3.63 24.62
CA VAL A 124 8.11 -4.48 23.55
C VAL A 124 9.63 -4.38 23.52
N ASN A 125 10.32 -5.47 23.85
CA ASN A 125 11.76 -5.54 23.72
C ASN A 125 12.19 -5.65 22.25
N VAL A 126 13.26 -4.96 21.89
CA VAL A 126 13.80 -5.02 20.53
C VAL A 126 14.26 -6.45 20.19
N THR A 127 13.81 -6.93 19.05
CA THR A 127 14.37 -8.10 18.36
C THR A 127 14.79 -7.68 16.97
N LEU A 128 16.06 -7.86 16.65
CA LEU A 128 16.60 -7.52 15.33
C LEU A 128 16.51 -8.72 14.38
N HIS A 129 16.00 -8.50 13.20
CA HIS A 129 15.79 -9.47 12.12
C HIS A 129 16.66 -9.09 10.93
N ASP A 130 17.13 -10.08 10.17
CA ASP A 130 17.90 -9.91 8.93
C ASP A 130 17.23 -10.58 7.71
N ASP A 131 15.97 -10.95 7.87
CA ASP A 131 15.15 -11.60 6.86
C ASP A 131 14.12 -10.65 6.25
N ARG A 132 13.34 -11.15 5.29
CA ARG A 132 12.25 -10.44 4.60
C ARG A 132 10.86 -10.88 5.04
N ASN A 133 10.76 -11.58 6.16
CA ASN A 133 9.47 -11.97 6.71
C ASN A 133 8.77 -10.77 7.35
N ILE A 134 7.45 -10.87 7.50
CA ILE A 134 6.69 -9.91 8.26
C ILE A 134 6.79 -10.30 9.74
N HIS A 135 7.34 -9.41 10.53
CA HIS A 135 7.40 -9.55 11.99
C HIS A 135 6.34 -8.66 12.61
N ARG A 136 5.58 -9.20 13.56
CA ARG A 136 4.49 -8.50 14.25
C ARG A 136 4.68 -8.57 15.75
N SER A 137 4.31 -7.48 16.41
CA SER A 137 4.17 -7.40 17.86
C SER A 137 3.01 -6.49 18.21
N THR A 138 2.55 -6.56 19.44
CA THR A 138 1.51 -5.67 19.95
C THR A 138 2.11 -4.79 21.03
N THR A 139 1.63 -3.56 21.15
CA THR A 139 2.02 -2.61 22.17
C THR A 139 0.81 -1.87 22.73
N ASP A 140 0.90 -1.45 23.99
CA ASP A 140 -0.10 -0.57 24.60
C ASP A 140 0.05 0.90 24.15
N ALA A 141 1.15 1.25 23.47
CA ALA A 141 1.31 2.56 22.86
C ALA A 141 0.31 2.77 21.70
N PHE A 142 -0.14 4.01 21.50
CA PHE A 142 -1.08 4.44 20.46
C PHE A 142 -2.49 3.84 20.53
N GLY A 143 -2.85 3.24 21.63
CA GLY A 143 -4.09 2.55 21.90
C GLY A 143 -3.85 1.11 22.34
N VAL A 144 -4.78 0.58 23.10
CA VAL A 144 -4.66 -0.77 23.67
C VAL A 144 -4.49 -1.79 22.56
N ASN A 145 -3.42 -2.57 22.61
CA ASN A 145 -3.04 -3.62 21.66
C ASN A 145 -2.80 -3.14 20.22
N ALA A 146 -2.28 -1.93 20.01
CA ALA A 146 -1.87 -1.52 18.68
C ALA A 146 -0.90 -2.55 18.06
N GLU A 147 -1.17 -3.00 16.84
CA GLU A 147 -0.29 -3.91 16.11
C GLU A 147 0.85 -3.10 15.48
N LEU A 148 2.06 -3.53 15.76
CA LEU A 148 3.27 -3.08 15.11
C LEU A 148 3.71 -4.17 14.13
N ALA A 149 3.92 -3.81 12.87
CA ALA A 149 4.45 -4.72 11.87
C ALA A 149 5.66 -4.10 11.19
N LEU A 150 6.63 -4.93 10.83
CA LEU A 150 7.78 -4.54 10.02
C LEU A 150 8.11 -5.60 8.98
N LYS A 151 8.68 -5.13 7.87
CA LYS A 151 9.13 -5.97 6.78
C LYS A 151 10.25 -5.28 6.02
N ALA A 152 11.33 -6.01 5.68
CA ALA A 152 12.27 -5.58 4.67
C ALA A 152 11.85 -6.12 3.30
N ASP A 153 12.04 -5.34 2.23
CA ASP A 153 11.75 -5.78 0.86
C ASP A 153 12.75 -5.18 -0.13
N SER A 154 13.16 -5.97 -1.12
CA SER A 154 14.14 -5.54 -2.11
C SER A 154 13.47 -4.69 -3.18
N THR A 155 13.91 -3.45 -3.33
CA THR A 155 13.39 -2.53 -4.36
C THR A 155 14.34 -2.37 -5.54
N ALA A 156 15.68 -2.39 -5.32
CA ALA A 156 16.67 -2.31 -6.40
C ALA A 156 17.89 -3.20 -6.12
N ARG A 157 18.80 -2.77 -5.26
CA ARG A 157 19.99 -3.51 -4.84
C ARG A 157 20.01 -3.83 -3.37
N TYR A 158 19.41 -2.96 -2.55
CA TYR A 158 19.28 -3.08 -1.12
C TYR A 158 17.81 -3.12 -0.73
N ASP A 159 17.55 -3.64 0.46
CA ASP A 159 16.20 -3.70 1.00
C ASP A 159 15.81 -2.35 1.58
N ASP A 160 14.59 -1.92 1.30
CA ASP A 160 13.89 -0.88 2.05
C ASP A 160 13.12 -1.51 3.21
N ILE A 161 12.85 -0.73 4.24
CA ILE A 161 12.20 -1.21 5.45
C ILE A 161 10.86 -0.51 5.62
N TYR A 162 9.83 -1.31 5.79
CA TYR A 162 8.44 -0.84 5.93
C TYR A 162 7.93 -1.18 7.32
N TYR A 163 7.62 -0.15 8.09
CA TYR A 163 6.96 -0.25 9.38
C TYR A 163 5.50 0.14 9.25
N THR A 164 4.65 -0.49 10.04
CA THR A 164 3.23 -0.16 10.11
C THR A 164 2.79 -0.12 11.57
N ILE A 165 2.07 0.93 11.94
CA ILE A 165 1.37 1.04 13.22
C ILE A 165 -0.12 0.99 12.92
N THR A 166 -0.81 -0.04 13.41
CA THR A 166 -2.24 -0.24 13.20
C THR A 166 -2.93 -0.26 14.57
N PRO A 167 -4.00 0.52 14.79
CA PRO A 167 -4.75 0.43 16.03
C PRO A 167 -5.34 -0.97 16.18
N PRO A 168 -5.70 -1.39 17.38
CA PRO A 168 -6.36 -2.65 17.58
C PRO A 168 -7.60 -2.70 16.68
N LYS A 169 -7.80 -3.85 16.07
CA LYS A 169 -9.01 -4.07 15.30
C LYS A 169 -10.20 -3.98 16.25
N VAL A 170 -10.92 -2.90 16.21
CA VAL A 170 -12.26 -2.87 16.78
C VAL A 170 -13.04 -3.89 15.96
N ASP A 171 -13.61 -4.92 16.63
CA ASP A 171 -14.58 -5.80 15.99
C ASP A 171 -15.75 -4.93 15.57
N GLU A 172 -15.66 -4.43 14.33
CA GLU A 172 -16.73 -3.65 13.75
C GLU A 172 -17.95 -4.53 13.64
N GLN A 173 -18.95 -4.23 14.46
CA GLN A 173 -20.21 -4.94 14.39
C GLN A 173 -20.98 -4.44 13.17
N PRO A 174 -21.73 -5.33 12.49
CA PRO A 174 -22.64 -4.91 11.45
C PRO A 174 -23.59 -3.82 11.97
N GLU A 175 -23.84 -2.83 11.15
CA GLU A 175 -24.80 -1.79 11.48
C GLU A 175 -26.23 -2.40 11.54
N PRO A 176 -26.91 -2.36 12.68
CA PRO A 176 -28.23 -2.98 12.80
C PRO A 176 -29.35 -2.18 12.12
N ASP A 177 -29.15 -0.89 11.88
CA ASP A 177 -30.17 -0.03 11.28
C ASP A 177 -30.45 -0.41 9.82
N ALA A 178 -31.73 -0.64 9.49
CA ALA A 178 -32.19 -0.93 8.15
C ALA A 178 -31.94 0.21 7.14
N ASN A 179 -31.88 1.44 7.60
CA ASN A 179 -31.67 2.62 6.76
C ASN A 179 -30.19 2.96 6.53
N THR A 180 -29.29 2.17 7.10
CA THR A 180 -27.83 2.36 6.95
C THR A 180 -27.23 1.11 6.35
N LEU A 181 -26.48 1.26 5.26
CA LEU A 181 -25.67 0.19 4.65
C LEU A 181 -24.18 0.56 4.79
N LYS A 182 -23.43 -0.27 5.50
CA LYS A 182 -21.98 -0.10 5.67
C LYS A 182 -21.24 -0.81 4.54
N VAL A 183 -20.69 -0.03 3.62
CA VAL A 183 -20.03 -0.54 2.41
C VAL A 183 -18.54 -0.24 2.45
N MET A 184 -17.71 -1.22 2.07
CA MET A 184 -16.29 -1.02 1.77
C MET A 184 -16.04 -1.29 0.29
N THR A 185 -15.22 -0.45 -0.34
CA THR A 185 -14.57 -0.77 -1.62
C THR A 185 -13.09 -1.01 -1.39
N TYR A 186 -12.53 -2.08 -1.96
CA TYR A 186 -11.15 -2.45 -1.72
C TYR A 186 -10.51 -3.15 -2.93
N ASN A 187 -9.45 -2.55 -3.48
CA ASN A 187 -8.61 -3.19 -4.49
C ASN A 187 -7.62 -4.13 -3.79
N ILE A 188 -7.70 -5.42 -4.07
CA ILE A 188 -6.87 -6.47 -3.43
C ILE A 188 -5.47 -6.52 -4.03
N TRP A 189 -5.31 -6.01 -5.24
CA TRP A 189 -4.04 -6.06 -5.98
C TRP A 189 -3.47 -7.49 -6.09
N ALA A 190 -4.30 -8.43 -6.53
CA ALA A 190 -3.91 -9.83 -6.69
C ALA A 190 -3.60 -10.18 -8.16
N LEU A 191 -3.01 -9.26 -8.92
CA LEU A 191 -2.66 -9.46 -10.33
C LEU A 191 -1.40 -10.33 -10.45
N PRO A 192 -1.48 -11.51 -11.09
CA PRO A 192 -0.34 -12.40 -11.27
C PRO A 192 0.82 -11.74 -12.03
N ALA A 193 2.05 -12.13 -11.73
CA ALA A 193 3.30 -11.62 -12.29
C ALA A 193 3.63 -10.15 -12.00
N ILE A 194 2.70 -9.37 -11.43
CA ILE A 194 2.90 -7.95 -11.08
C ILE A 194 2.87 -7.77 -9.56
N ALA A 195 1.84 -8.33 -8.89
CA ALA A 195 1.67 -8.18 -7.47
C ALA A 195 2.51 -9.20 -6.68
N SER A 196 3.17 -8.74 -5.63
CA SER A 196 3.86 -9.59 -4.66
C SER A 196 2.91 -10.04 -3.55
N HIS A 197 3.24 -11.12 -2.83
CA HIS A 197 2.55 -11.58 -1.62
C HIS A 197 1.02 -11.81 -1.78
N ILE A 198 0.58 -12.28 -2.94
CA ILE A 198 -0.84 -12.54 -3.21
C ILE A 198 -1.40 -13.57 -2.23
N GLY A 199 -0.68 -14.68 -1.99
CA GLY A 199 -1.10 -15.72 -1.06
C GLY A 199 -1.26 -15.20 0.37
N ASP A 200 -0.32 -14.36 0.84
CA ASP A 200 -0.40 -13.76 2.18
C ASP A 200 -1.62 -12.85 2.30
N ARG A 201 -1.91 -12.04 1.28
CA ARG A 201 -3.12 -11.20 1.25
C ARG A 201 -4.40 -12.03 1.27
N TYR A 202 -4.51 -13.05 0.44
CA TYR A 202 -5.68 -13.91 0.41
C TYR A 202 -5.92 -14.65 1.74
N ASN A 203 -4.85 -15.02 2.45
CA ASN A 203 -4.95 -15.66 3.75
C ASN A 203 -5.31 -14.68 4.88
N LEU A 204 -4.82 -13.44 4.81
CA LEU A 204 -4.98 -12.46 5.89
C LEU A 204 -6.26 -11.61 5.74
N LEU A 205 -6.60 -11.19 4.52
CA LEU A 205 -7.68 -10.24 4.29
C LEU A 205 -9.05 -10.66 4.84
N PRO A 206 -9.48 -11.95 4.80
CA PRO A 206 -10.78 -12.32 5.33
C PRO A 206 -11.00 -11.90 6.79
N GLN A 207 -9.96 -11.92 7.62
CA GLN A 207 -10.08 -11.48 9.01
C GLN A 207 -10.11 -9.95 9.17
N TYR A 208 -9.53 -9.20 8.19
CA TYR A 208 -9.50 -7.74 8.22
C TYR A 208 -10.67 -7.07 7.49
N LEU A 209 -11.41 -7.80 6.69
CA LEU A 209 -12.56 -7.31 5.93
C LEU A 209 -13.91 -7.56 6.64
N LYS A 210 -13.90 -7.87 7.93
CA LYS A 210 -15.11 -8.08 8.72
C LYS A 210 -15.78 -6.77 9.12
N GLY A 211 -17.07 -6.84 9.50
CA GLY A 211 -17.79 -5.73 10.10
C GLY A 211 -18.49 -4.79 9.11
N TYR A 212 -18.38 -5.05 7.82
CA TYR A 212 -19.14 -4.35 6.79
C TYR A 212 -20.40 -5.13 6.41
N ASP A 213 -21.38 -4.46 5.83
CA ASP A 213 -22.56 -5.09 5.28
C ASP A 213 -22.31 -5.66 3.89
N VAL A 214 -21.54 -4.88 3.09
CA VAL A 214 -21.20 -5.22 1.70
C VAL A 214 -19.75 -4.83 1.41
N LEU A 215 -19.05 -5.67 0.65
CA LEU A 215 -17.74 -5.36 0.09
C LEU A 215 -17.83 -5.32 -1.44
N ALA A 216 -17.28 -4.29 -2.08
CA ALA A 216 -17.02 -4.23 -3.51
C ALA A 216 -15.51 -4.39 -3.72
N LEU A 217 -15.08 -5.55 -4.23
CA LEU A 217 -13.67 -5.91 -4.34
C LEU A 217 -13.20 -5.80 -5.79
N GLN A 218 -11.98 -5.31 -6.00
CA GLN A 218 -11.31 -5.22 -7.29
C GLN A 218 -10.02 -6.00 -7.28
N GLU A 219 -9.56 -6.39 -8.47
CA GLU A 219 -8.34 -7.18 -8.71
C GLU A 219 -8.28 -8.51 -7.94
N VAL A 220 -9.43 -9.16 -7.81
CA VAL A 220 -9.54 -10.51 -7.26
C VAL A 220 -9.16 -11.51 -8.34
N PHE A 221 -7.87 -11.56 -8.66
CA PHE A 221 -7.30 -12.43 -9.69
C PHE A 221 -6.53 -13.60 -9.04
N ALA A 222 -5.79 -14.33 -9.86
CA ALA A 222 -4.80 -15.32 -9.46
C ALA A 222 -5.31 -16.62 -8.84
N ASN A 223 -4.39 -17.57 -8.73
CA ASN A 223 -4.59 -18.82 -8.03
C ASN A 223 -4.82 -18.57 -6.53
N GLY A 224 -5.78 -19.27 -5.94
CA GLY A 224 -6.18 -19.07 -4.54
C GLY A 224 -7.40 -18.16 -4.35
N ARG A 225 -7.88 -17.50 -5.41
CA ARG A 225 -9.09 -16.68 -5.40
C ARG A 225 -10.31 -17.43 -4.87
N ASP A 226 -10.54 -18.65 -5.32
CA ASP A 226 -11.70 -19.44 -4.94
C ASP A 226 -11.68 -19.81 -3.44
N GLU A 227 -10.49 -20.06 -2.90
CA GLU A 227 -10.32 -20.29 -1.45
C GLU A 227 -10.58 -18.99 -0.66
N PHE A 228 -10.07 -17.88 -1.13
CA PHE A 228 -10.30 -16.57 -0.54
C PHE A 228 -11.80 -16.21 -0.51
N LEU A 229 -12.53 -16.40 -1.62
CA LEU A 229 -13.96 -16.14 -1.71
C LEU A 229 -14.76 -17.10 -0.82
N ARG A 230 -14.34 -18.36 -0.72
CA ARG A 230 -14.95 -19.35 0.18
C ARG A 230 -14.73 -18.99 1.64
N GLU A 231 -13.55 -18.48 2.01
CA GLU A 231 -13.28 -18.00 3.36
C GLU A 231 -14.12 -16.75 3.68
N LEU A 232 -14.23 -15.80 2.73
CA LEU A 232 -15.11 -14.64 2.85
C LEU A 232 -16.58 -15.03 2.99
N ALA A 233 -17.01 -16.13 2.37
CA ALA A 233 -18.42 -16.58 2.44
C ALA A 233 -18.87 -16.96 3.85
N LYS A 234 -17.96 -17.20 4.79
CA LYS A 234 -18.30 -17.40 6.22
C LYS A 234 -18.93 -16.15 6.83
N GLU A 235 -18.56 -14.99 6.34
CA GLU A 235 -19.04 -13.69 6.80
C GLU A 235 -20.01 -13.05 5.78
N TYR A 236 -19.74 -13.24 4.48
CA TYR A 236 -20.45 -12.68 3.34
C TYR A 236 -20.96 -13.81 2.44
N PRO A 237 -22.05 -14.52 2.86
CA PRO A 237 -22.51 -15.70 2.16
C PRO A 237 -23.11 -15.42 0.77
N TYR A 238 -23.49 -14.17 0.49
CA TYR A 238 -24.04 -13.78 -0.79
C TYR A 238 -22.97 -13.10 -1.63
N GLN A 239 -22.68 -13.64 -2.81
CA GLN A 239 -21.62 -13.15 -3.70
C GLN A 239 -22.15 -13.09 -5.12
N THR A 240 -21.86 -12.00 -5.84
CA THR A 240 -22.14 -11.93 -7.28
C THR A 240 -21.20 -12.84 -8.05
N LYS A 241 -21.53 -13.10 -9.29
CA LYS A 241 -20.56 -13.66 -10.24
C LYS A 241 -19.38 -12.70 -10.39
N MET A 242 -18.21 -13.27 -10.68
CA MET A 242 -17.05 -12.49 -11.08
C MET A 242 -17.36 -11.77 -12.38
N LEU A 243 -16.95 -10.49 -12.47
CA LEU A 243 -17.10 -9.73 -13.72
C LEU A 243 -16.34 -10.44 -14.84
N ASP A 244 -17.04 -10.85 -15.88
CA ASP A 244 -16.50 -11.56 -17.04
C ASP A 244 -17.38 -11.35 -18.26
N LYS A 245 -16.77 -11.33 -19.42
CA LYS A 245 -17.47 -11.16 -20.72
C LYS A 245 -17.48 -12.42 -21.58
N ASP A 246 -16.97 -13.56 -21.08
CA ASP A 246 -16.82 -14.79 -21.88
C ASP A 246 -16.04 -14.53 -23.17
N GLY A 247 -14.77 -14.17 -23.07
CA GLY A 247 -13.94 -13.77 -24.19
C GLY A 247 -12.57 -14.39 -24.24
N ILE A 248 -11.70 -13.80 -25.05
CA ILE A 248 -10.31 -14.20 -25.24
C ILE A 248 -9.33 -13.46 -24.33
N ASN A 249 -9.84 -12.67 -23.38
CA ASN A 249 -8.97 -11.96 -22.43
C ASN A 249 -8.22 -12.95 -21.52
N ILE A 250 -7.01 -12.57 -21.15
CA ILE A 250 -6.13 -13.43 -20.31
C ILE A 250 -6.73 -13.58 -18.91
N TYR A 251 -7.39 -12.53 -18.42
CA TYR A 251 -8.04 -12.46 -17.11
C TYR A 251 -9.48 -11.98 -17.27
N ASP A 252 -10.35 -12.48 -16.40
CA ASP A 252 -11.66 -11.87 -16.16
C ASP A 252 -11.51 -10.45 -15.56
N GLY A 253 -12.61 -9.82 -15.12
CA GLY A 253 -12.56 -8.45 -14.60
C GLY A 253 -12.03 -8.32 -13.18
N GLY A 254 -11.92 -9.42 -12.45
CA GLY A 254 -11.49 -9.41 -11.04
C GLY A 254 -12.37 -8.57 -10.11
N VAL A 255 -13.61 -8.25 -10.52
CA VAL A 255 -14.57 -7.46 -9.73
C VAL A 255 -15.66 -8.35 -9.20
N VAL A 256 -15.92 -8.30 -7.90
CA VAL A 256 -16.97 -9.05 -7.22
C VAL A 256 -17.57 -8.22 -6.08
N ILE A 257 -18.89 -8.35 -5.88
CA ILE A 257 -19.58 -7.81 -4.71
C ILE A 257 -19.94 -8.97 -3.80
N VAL A 258 -19.60 -8.86 -2.52
CA VAL A 258 -19.95 -9.82 -1.50
C VAL A 258 -20.75 -9.14 -0.39
N SER A 259 -21.76 -9.82 0.15
CA SER A 259 -22.74 -9.24 1.08
C SER A 259 -23.09 -10.20 2.22
N ARG A 260 -23.29 -9.63 3.42
CA ARG A 260 -23.92 -10.34 4.56
C ARG A 260 -25.41 -10.61 4.31
N TYR A 261 -26.05 -9.77 3.52
CA TYR A 261 -27.48 -9.79 3.25
C TYR A 261 -27.79 -10.35 1.88
N PRO A 262 -29.00 -10.89 1.66
CA PRO A 262 -29.37 -11.47 0.37
C PRO A 262 -29.15 -10.51 -0.80
N ILE A 263 -28.50 -10.98 -1.85
CA ILE A 263 -28.47 -10.38 -3.17
C ILE A 263 -29.64 -11.00 -3.95
N VAL A 264 -30.63 -10.18 -4.31
CA VAL A 264 -31.85 -10.64 -4.99
C VAL A 264 -31.80 -10.44 -6.50
N ASN A 265 -31.04 -9.46 -6.96
CA ASN A 265 -30.71 -9.23 -8.36
C ASN A 265 -29.23 -8.92 -8.54
N GLU A 266 -28.67 -9.40 -9.64
CA GLU A 266 -27.31 -9.05 -10.06
C GLU A 266 -27.27 -8.80 -11.56
N ALA A 267 -26.39 -7.89 -11.97
CA ALA A 267 -26.06 -7.63 -13.35
C ALA A 267 -24.60 -7.26 -13.49
N GLN A 268 -24.05 -7.41 -14.68
CA GLN A 268 -22.69 -6.96 -14.98
C GLN A 268 -22.62 -6.36 -16.36
N TYR A 269 -21.70 -5.42 -16.53
CA TYR A 269 -21.40 -4.82 -17.81
C TYR A 269 -19.89 -4.63 -17.97
N VAL A 270 -19.34 -5.26 -19.00
CA VAL A 270 -17.92 -5.11 -19.36
C VAL A 270 -17.77 -3.93 -20.30
N PHE A 271 -16.91 -2.99 -19.94
CA PHE A 271 -16.65 -1.81 -20.75
C PHE A 271 -15.96 -2.18 -22.07
N PRO A 272 -16.40 -1.63 -23.20
CA PRO A 272 -15.80 -1.94 -24.49
C PRO A 272 -14.42 -1.29 -24.69
N ASP A 273 -14.14 -0.21 -23.95
CA ASP A 273 -12.92 0.60 -24.09
C ASP A 273 -11.86 0.21 -23.08
N CYS A 274 -10.65 -0.08 -23.55
CA CYS A 274 -9.48 -0.32 -22.73
C CYS A 274 -8.24 0.34 -23.36
N THR A 275 -7.15 0.49 -22.59
CA THR A 275 -5.88 1.02 -23.09
C THR A 275 -4.69 0.34 -22.42
N GLY A 276 -3.62 0.11 -23.17
CA GLY A 276 -2.40 -0.52 -22.67
C GLY A 276 -2.65 -1.91 -22.09
N THR A 277 -2.04 -2.19 -20.96
CA THR A 277 -2.17 -3.49 -20.27
C THR A 277 -3.53 -3.69 -19.60
N ASP A 278 -4.36 -2.65 -19.46
CA ASP A 278 -5.75 -2.79 -19.00
C ASP A 278 -6.56 -3.73 -19.90
N CYS A 279 -6.19 -3.85 -21.18
CA CYS A 279 -6.87 -4.73 -22.14
C CYS A 279 -6.62 -6.23 -21.90
N PHE A 280 -5.78 -6.60 -20.98
CA PHE A 280 -5.57 -8.01 -20.61
C PHE A 280 -6.61 -8.54 -19.60
N ALA A 281 -7.38 -7.65 -18.98
CA ALA A 281 -8.47 -7.97 -18.07
C ALA A 281 -9.75 -7.21 -18.46
N ASP A 282 -10.89 -7.79 -18.13
CA ASP A 282 -12.17 -7.14 -18.37
C ASP A 282 -12.40 -6.01 -17.37
N LYS A 283 -12.34 -4.74 -17.82
CA LYS A 283 -12.81 -3.60 -17.02
C LYS A 283 -14.31 -3.50 -17.13
N GLY A 284 -14.97 -3.18 -16.02
CA GLY A 284 -16.43 -3.12 -16.04
C GLY A 284 -17.05 -2.81 -14.69
N VAL A 285 -18.33 -3.09 -14.58
CA VAL A 285 -19.12 -2.89 -13.37
C VAL A 285 -19.98 -4.10 -13.06
N ASN A 286 -19.98 -4.51 -11.79
CA ASN A 286 -20.98 -5.41 -11.21
C ASN A 286 -22.02 -4.60 -10.47
N TYR A 287 -23.25 -5.02 -10.55
CA TYR A 287 -24.40 -4.52 -9.81
C TYR A 287 -24.96 -5.62 -8.92
N ALA A 288 -25.37 -5.26 -7.71
CA ALA A 288 -26.09 -6.10 -6.78
C ALA A 288 -27.23 -5.33 -6.11
N GLU A 289 -28.43 -5.89 -6.12
CA GLU A 289 -29.53 -5.44 -5.27
C GLU A 289 -29.51 -6.23 -3.97
N VAL A 290 -29.17 -5.55 -2.88
CA VAL A 290 -29.01 -6.14 -1.54
C VAL A 290 -30.22 -5.79 -0.70
N ILE A 291 -30.82 -6.79 -0.05
CA ILE A 291 -31.96 -6.57 0.87
C ILE A 291 -31.46 -6.67 2.32
N LYS A 292 -31.37 -5.54 3.00
CA LYS A 292 -31.08 -5.47 4.44
C LYS A 292 -32.33 -5.12 5.21
N ASN A 293 -32.79 -6.05 6.07
CA ASN A 293 -33.96 -5.86 6.95
C ASN A 293 -35.21 -5.32 6.23
N GLY A 294 -35.43 -5.78 4.98
CA GLY A 294 -36.56 -5.36 4.14
C GLY A 294 -36.30 -4.10 3.30
N GLN A 295 -35.18 -3.40 3.50
CA GLN A 295 -34.79 -2.25 2.69
C GLN A 295 -33.90 -2.71 1.53
N ALA A 296 -34.21 -2.26 0.30
CA ALA A 296 -33.39 -2.52 -0.88
C ALA A 296 -32.27 -1.48 -1.01
N TYR A 297 -31.08 -1.95 -1.34
CA TYR A 297 -29.90 -1.14 -1.65
C TYR A 297 -29.31 -1.56 -2.98
N HIS A 298 -29.01 -0.60 -3.84
CA HIS A 298 -28.39 -0.81 -5.13
C HIS A 298 -26.90 -0.51 -5.06
N VAL A 299 -26.08 -1.53 -5.15
CA VAL A 299 -24.63 -1.45 -5.00
C VAL A 299 -23.95 -1.69 -6.34
N PHE A 300 -23.02 -0.81 -6.71
CA PHE A 300 -22.20 -0.92 -7.91
C PHE A 300 -20.74 -1.04 -7.53
N GLY A 301 -20.09 -2.12 -7.94
CA GLY A 301 -18.65 -2.34 -7.82
C GLY A 301 -17.99 -2.23 -9.18
N THR A 302 -16.99 -1.36 -9.34
CA THR A 302 -16.34 -1.13 -10.64
C THR A 302 -14.83 -1.11 -10.54
N HIS A 303 -14.18 -1.43 -11.67
CA HIS A 303 -12.76 -1.20 -11.92
C HIS A 303 -12.62 -0.54 -13.29
N THR A 304 -12.30 0.76 -13.30
CA THR A 304 -12.19 1.57 -14.52
C THR A 304 -10.77 1.56 -15.09
N ALA A 305 -10.52 2.22 -16.22
CA ALA A 305 -9.20 2.39 -16.82
C ALA A 305 -8.20 2.99 -15.80
N SER A 306 -7.01 2.36 -15.64
CA SER A 306 -6.08 2.63 -14.54
C SER A 306 -5.03 3.69 -14.86
N PHE A 307 -4.63 3.85 -16.12
CA PHE A 307 -3.53 4.73 -16.51
C PHE A 307 -3.84 6.22 -16.32
N ASP A 308 -2.79 7.02 -16.03
CA ASP A 308 -2.87 8.47 -15.95
C ASP A 308 -2.45 9.13 -17.28
N THR A 309 -3.20 8.80 -18.34
CA THR A 309 -3.08 9.39 -19.67
C THR A 309 -4.40 10.05 -20.10
N ASP A 310 -4.36 10.99 -21.07
CA ASP A 310 -5.57 11.64 -21.56
C ASP A 310 -6.55 10.62 -22.15
N THR A 311 -6.06 9.62 -22.87
CA THR A 311 -6.88 8.51 -23.41
C THR A 311 -7.57 7.73 -22.28
N ALA A 312 -6.85 7.38 -21.21
CA ALA A 312 -7.44 6.65 -20.10
C ALA A 312 -8.44 7.51 -19.32
N ARG A 313 -8.21 8.83 -19.19
CA ARG A 313 -9.18 9.77 -18.61
C ARG A 313 -10.46 9.86 -19.42
N ASP A 314 -10.36 9.93 -20.77
CA ASP A 314 -11.50 9.92 -21.66
C ASP A 314 -12.28 8.59 -21.55
N TYR A 315 -11.58 7.46 -21.51
CA TYR A 315 -12.22 6.16 -21.28
C TYR A 315 -12.96 6.10 -19.94
N ARG A 316 -12.37 6.59 -18.85
CA ARG A 316 -13.08 6.66 -17.55
C ARG A 316 -14.36 7.48 -17.63
N GLN A 317 -14.35 8.61 -18.34
CA GLN A 317 -15.58 9.42 -18.53
C GLN A 317 -16.68 8.64 -19.27
N ARG A 318 -16.31 7.88 -20.30
CA ARG A 318 -17.27 7.02 -21.02
C ARG A 318 -17.75 5.87 -20.14
N GLN A 319 -16.86 5.25 -19.38
CA GLN A 319 -17.18 4.17 -18.44
C GLN A 319 -18.17 4.65 -17.36
N PHE A 320 -17.97 5.83 -16.77
CA PHE A 320 -18.92 6.42 -15.83
C PHE A 320 -20.29 6.73 -16.45
N LYS A 321 -20.31 7.15 -17.72
CA LYS A 321 -21.57 7.32 -18.43
C LYS A 321 -22.30 5.99 -18.64
N GLN A 322 -21.58 4.95 -19.01
CA GLN A 322 -22.13 3.59 -19.17
C GLN A 322 -22.65 3.03 -17.83
N MET A 323 -21.93 3.25 -16.73
CA MET A 323 -22.43 2.89 -15.39
C MET A 323 -23.76 3.58 -15.06
N ARG A 324 -23.88 4.87 -15.37
CA ARG A 324 -25.13 5.61 -15.14
C ARG A 324 -26.29 5.09 -16.01
N GLU A 325 -26.02 4.53 -17.18
CA GLU A 325 -27.03 3.93 -18.03
C GLU A 325 -27.47 2.55 -17.53
N LEU A 326 -26.63 1.86 -16.75
CA LEU A 326 -26.95 0.61 -16.08
C LEU A 326 -27.76 0.83 -14.78
N ALA A 327 -27.55 1.95 -14.10
CA ALA A 327 -28.22 2.31 -12.84
C ALA A 327 -29.65 2.82 -13.08
#